data_3a0eacfb1341dd7e102031490aad7575
#
_entry.id   3a0eacfb1341dd7e102031490aad7575
#
_cell.length_a   1.000
_cell.length_b   1.000
_cell.length_c   1.000
_cell.angle_alpha   90.00
_cell.angle_beta   90.00
_cell.angle_gamma   90.00
#
_symmetry.space_group_name_H-M   'P 1'
#
loop_
_entity.id
_entity.type
_entity.pdbx_description
1 polymer ?
#
loop_
_entity_poly.entity_id
_entity_poly.type
_entity_poly.pdbx_seq_one_letter_code
_entity_poly.pdbx_strand_id
1 'polypeptide(L)'
;MKIKFVNQDKELKYVFEEDSRELKVTVTSENPDVILCAKKSDEEGFTLKREGKNACITYCTKVDFSRALLYLVAGKKNVKQKSAFKEFGYMLDVSRNGVATVDTVKKLIRVYSMMGYNLFGLYMEDTLCIDDEPHFGYMRGAYTKMELKEINDYGRKMGVEVRPYLELLAHLNQLCQYVNYKPFFDCNDILLVGDERTYALIEKIVKRCTECFDTKVFHIGLDEAYLVGRGKYLDKNGYEDKTTVMSKHLYKIKEICDKYGLKLQMWGDMYFKKAYGYVDAKGAQTEYDIPNGIDLVYWAYENLEKETYDKYFKSFKETFGDRITFAGGAKKWAGFVPYNRFSMIVGKASIESSIENKIDSYVLTGWGDDGAECSPFSTLPALFADSQYNYVGKLQDKELFKTLTGIGFDDFTNLDTPDYRGDDMHNSNASKYLLYCDSFYGIFDNIVPKNSSEFYKKAIETLKKSRPASGDYKYIFDNLINLCDVLVNKSDFSVRLHKAYHKKDMAKLAELAEEMSVIVKKVKKFEKSMQTQWMTDYKPFGYEVQNIRLGGLVNRLKYGQEKLRKYLDGKIETIDELDAKQENAGVLWRSDTDINRALCNNWGVIVSNSVVL
;
A
#
# COMPACT_ATOMS: atom_id res chain seq x y z
N MET A 1 16.37 -23.56 16.25
CA MET A 1 16.28 -24.96 15.72
C MET A 1 17.45 -25.22 14.82
N LYS A 2 18.10 -26.40 14.95
CA LYS A 2 19.20 -26.83 14.07
C LYS A 2 18.65 -27.83 13.05
N ILE A 3 18.79 -27.56 11.76
CA ILE A 3 18.25 -28.42 10.68
C ILE A 3 19.40 -28.93 9.81
N LYS A 4 19.43 -30.26 9.58
CA LYS A 4 20.22 -30.89 8.51
C LYS A 4 19.31 -31.10 7.32
N PHE A 5 19.55 -30.38 6.22
CA PHE A 5 18.80 -30.53 4.99
C PHE A 5 19.47 -31.56 4.07
N VAL A 6 18.73 -32.61 3.75
CA VAL A 6 19.21 -33.71 2.91
C VAL A 6 18.49 -33.65 1.56
N ASN A 7 19.02 -32.84 0.67
CA ASN A 7 18.54 -32.73 -0.72
C ASN A 7 19.68 -32.38 -1.65
N GLN A 8 19.68 -32.95 -2.87
CA GLN A 8 20.72 -32.73 -3.90
C GLN A 8 20.31 -31.61 -4.89
N ASP A 9 19.04 -31.18 -4.90
CA ASP A 9 18.56 -30.14 -5.77
C ASP A 9 19.13 -28.78 -5.33
N LYS A 10 19.98 -28.21 -6.19
CA LYS A 10 20.65 -26.92 -5.92
C LYS A 10 19.67 -25.75 -5.83
N GLU A 11 18.58 -25.77 -6.60
CA GLU A 11 17.59 -24.70 -6.60
C GLU A 11 16.78 -24.71 -5.29
N LEU A 12 16.36 -25.90 -4.85
CA LEU A 12 15.65 -26.04 -3.58
C LEU A 12 16.56 -25.73 -2.39
N LYS A 13 17.84 -26.07 -2.49
CA LYS A 13 18.83 -25.71 -1.46
C LYS A 13 18.95 -24.20 -1.30
N TYR A 14 18.94 -23.45 -2.40
CA TYR A 14 18.93 -21.99 -2.35
C TYR A 14 17.69 -21.45 -1.59
N VAL A 15 16.50 -21.95 -1.92
CA VAL A 15 15.25 -21.55 -1.20
C VAL A 15 15.35 -21.87 0.29
N PHE A 16 15.81 -23.08 0.63
CA PHE A 16 16.00 -23.50 2.02
C PHE A 16 16.98 -22.58 2.77
N GLU A 17 18.08 -22.15 2.15
CA GLU A 17 19.07 -21.24 2.76
C GLU A 17 18.49 -19.85 2.99
N GLU A 18 17.75 -19.29 2.00
CA GLU A 18 17.08 -17.98 2.14
C GLU A 18 16.01 -17.99 3.23
N ASP A 19 15.14 -19.00 3.24
CA ASP A 19 14.08 -19.14 4.25
C ASP A 19 14.68 -19.40 5.64
N SER A 20 15.74 -20.22 5.74
CA SER A 20 16.44 -20.48 7.00
C SER A 20 17.05 -19.22 7.61
N ARG A 21 17.57 -18.31 6.77
CA ARG A 21 18.08 -17.01 7.22
C ARG A 21 16.96 -16.16 7.85
N GLU A 22 15.81 -16.07 7.19
CA GLU A 22 14.66 -15.30 7.70
C GLU A 22 14.10 -15.92 8.98
N LEU A 23 13.93 -17.23 9.01
CA LEU A 23 13.43 -17.98 10.17
C LEU A 23 14.46 -18.16 11.30
N LYS A 24 15.69 -17.64 11.11
CA LYS A 24 16.80 -17.76 12.07
C LYS A 24 17.09 -19.22 12.46
N VAL A 25 17.02 -20.11 11.47
CA VAL A 25 17.34 -21.54 11.58
C VAL A 25 18.85 -21.73 11.42
N THR A 26 19.46 -22.54 12.26
CA THR A 26 20.86 -22.94 12.11
C THR A 26 20.95 -24.14 11.18
N VAL A 27 21.51 -23.97 9.99
CA VAL A 27 21.81 -25.08 9.07
C VAL A 27 23.07 -25.81 9.54
N THR A 28 23.01 -27.12 9.75
CA THR A 28 24.13 -27.90 10.29
C THR A 28 24.15 -29.35 9.77
N SER A 29 25.35 -29.92 9.69
CA SER A 29 25.54 -31.37 9.48
C SER A 29 25.65 -32.14 10.81
N GLU A 30 25.94 -31.45 11.93
CA GLU A 30 26.25 -32.06 13.22
C GLU A 30 25.13 -31.82 14.25
N ASN A 31 24.76 -32.88 14.95
CA ASN A 31 23.75 -32.86 16.00
C ASN A 31 22.50 -32.05 15.66
N PRO A 32 21.78 -32.35 14.55
CA PRO A 32 20.58 -31.65 14.17
C PRO A 32 19.42 -31.96 15.12
N ASP A 33 18.55 -30.98 15.33
CA ASP A 33 17.24 -31.16 15.98
C ASP A 33 16.28 -31.85 14.99
N VAL A 34 16.45 -31.55 13.68
CA VAL A 34 15.65 -32.09 12.57
C VAL A 34 16.55 -32.46 11.40
N ILE A 35 16.29 -33.65 10.84
CA ILE A 35 16.81 -34.08 9.53
C ILE A 35 15.67 -33.94 8.54
N LEU A 36 15.77 -32.96 7.65
CA LEU A 36 14.74 -32.62 6.68
C LEU A 36 15.08 -33.18 5.30
N CYS A 37 14.19 -34.00 4.75
CA CYS A 37 14.16 -34.33 3.33
C CYS A 37 13.02 -33.60 2.62
N ALA A 38 13.16 -33.40 1.30
CA ALA A 38 12.11 -32.81 0.48
C ALA A 38 11.93 -33.61 -0.82
N LYS A 39 10.67 -33.80 -1.24
CA LYS A 39 10.30 -34.55 -2.46
C LYS A 39 9.35 -33.71 -3.30
N LYS A 40 9.68 -33.51 -4.56
CA LYS A 40 8.78 -32.87 -5.51
C LYS A 40 7.62 -33.81 -5.86
N SER A 41 6.44 -33.27 -6.08
CA SER A 41 5.21 -33.96 -6.44
C SER A 41 4.46 -33.15 -7.50
N ASP A 42 3.67 -33.83 -8.31
CA ASP A 42 2.73 -33.20 -9.25
C ASP A 42 1.39 -32.88 -8.57
N GLU A 43 1.15 -33.37 -7.33
CA GLU A 43 -0.03 -33.03 -6.54
C GLU A 43 0.13 -31.59 -6.00
N GLU A 44 -0.83 -30.73 -6.28
CA GLU A 44 -0.84 -29.33 -5.85
C GLU A 44 -0.75 -29.19 -4.32
N GLY A 45 0.00 -28.18 -3.86
CA GLY A 45 0.20 -27.90 -2.45
C GLY A 45 1.35 -28.67 -1.83
N PHE A 46 1.27 -28.87 -0.52
CA PHE A 46 2.32 -29.58 0.23
C PHE A 46 1.78 -30.52 1.28
N THR A 47 2.63 -31.49 1.65
CA THR A 47 2.45 -32.32 2.84
C THR A 47 3.72 -32.28 3.68
N LEU A 48 3.60 -31.96 4.97
CA LEU A 48 4.65 -32.09 5.98
C LEU A 48 4.36 -33.29 6.86
N LYS A 49 5.33 -34.19 7.02
CA LYS A 49 5.30 -35.27 8.01
C LYS A 49 6.57 -35.23 8.84
N ARG A 50 6.46 -35.31 10.16
CA ARG A 50 7.60 -35.34 11.09
C ARG A 50 7.43 -36.43 12.13
N GLU A 51 8.42 -37.32 12.20
CA GLU A 51 8.52 -38.40 13.19
C GLU A 51 9.87 -38.28 13.92
N GLY A 52 9.82 -37.95 15.20
CA GLY A 52 11.03 -37.71 15.97
C GLY A 52 11.88 -36.58 15.40
N LYS A 53 13.12 -36.93 15.02
CA LYS A 53 14.06 -36.02 14.34
C LYS A 53 13.88 -35.97 12.82
N ASN A 54 13.20 -36.93 12.21
CA ASN A 54 13.05 -37.00 10.76
C ASN A 54 11.81 -36.22 10.32
N ALA A 55 11.99 -35.36 9.33
CA ALA A 55 10.91 -34.63 8.68
C ALA A 55 11.01 -34.78 7.16
N CYS A 56 9.86 -34.90 6.51
CA CYS A 56 9.75 -34.90 5.05
C CYS A 56 8.69 -33.92 4.59
N ILE A 57 9.07 -33.06 3.65
CA ILE A 57 8.18 -32.15 2.93
C ILE A 57 7.98 -32.69 1.52
N THR A 58 6.73 -33.02 1.15
CA THR A 58 6.32 -33.23 -0.23
C THR A 58 5.68 -31.96 -0.75
N TYR A 59 6.11 -31.44 -1.90
CA TYR A 59 5.72 -30.13 -2.40
C TYR A 59 5.54 -30.12 -3.92
N CYS A 60 4.63 -29.28 -4.44
CA CYS A 60 4.46 -29.05 -5.86
C CYS A 60 5.36 -27.89 -6.34
N THR A 61 5.30 -26.74 -5.66
CA THR A 61 6.04 -25.54 -6.00
C THR A 61 7.06 -25.17 -4.91
N LYS A 62 8.04 -24.32 -5.25
CA LYS A 62 9.00 -23.80 -4.26
C LYS A 62 8.30 -23.01 -3.13
N VAL A 63 7.20 -22.32 -3.46
CA VAL A 63 6.37 -21.60 -2.47
C VAL A 63 5.71 -22.57 -1.49
N ASP A 64 5.23 -23.73 -1.98
CA ASP A 64 4.69 -24.79 -1.11
C ASP A 64 5.77 -25.31 -0.14
N PHE A 65 7.00 -25.47 -0.62
CA PHE A 65 8.13 -25.85 0.22
C PHE A 65 8.42 -24.77 1.30
N SER A 66 8.49 -23.49 0.92
CA SER A 66 8.74 -22.38 1.84
C SER A 66 7.67 -22.31 2.93
N ARG A 67 6.39 -22.45 2.54
CA ARG A 67 5.27 -22.49 3.48
C ARG A 67 5.37 -23.70 4.41
N ALA A 68 5.65 -24.89 3.89
CA ALA A 68 5.82 -26.11 4.69
C ALA A 68 6.99 -25.99 5.68
N LEU A 69 8.09 -25.33 5.27
CA LEU A 69 9.23 -25.10 6.16
C LEU A 69 8.88 -24.19 7.32
N LEU A 70 8.07 -23.14 7.11
CA LEU A 70 7.54 -22.29 8.18
C LEU A 70 6.75 -23.13 9.20
N TYR A 71 5.88 -24.04 8.74
CA TYR A 71 5.13 -24.93 9.61
C TYR A 71 6.05 -25.87 10.40
N LEU A 72 7.09 -26.43 9.76
CA LEU A 72 8.08 -27.28 10.42
C LEU A 72 8.81 -26.53 11.54
N VAL A 73 9.28 -25.30 11.24
CA VAL A 73 10.03 -24.46 12.21
C VAL A 73 9.14 -24.04 13.37
N ALA A 74 7.84 -23.80 13.13
CA ALA A 74 6.84 -23.56 14.15
C ALA A 74 6.44 -24.83 14.96
N GLY A 75 7.11 -25.97 14.73
CA GLY A 75 6.92 -27.19 15.50
C GLY A 75 5.74 -28.08 15.07
N LYS A 76 5.09 -27.77 13.94
CA LYS A 76 4.01 -28.62 13.41
C LYS A 76 4.59 -29.94 12.88
N LYS A 77 3.81 -31.03 12.96
CA LYS A 77 4.29 -32.37 12.62
C LYS A 77 3.61 -32.97 11.40
N ASN A 78 2.31 -32.79 11.27
CA ASN A 78 1.50 -33.34 10.17
C ASN A 78 0.62 -32.24 9.61
N VAL A 79 0.92 -31.78 8.40
CA VAL A 79 0.19 -30.70 7.72
C VAL A 79 0.02 -31.08 6.26
N LYS A 80 -1.18 -30.90 5.72
CA LYS A 80 -1.45 -30.96 4.29
C LYS A 80 -2.26 -29.74 3.91
N GLN A 81 -1.76 -28.95 2.96
CA GLN A 81 -2.43 -27.73 2.50
C GLN A 81 -2.22 -27.52 1.00
N LYS A 82 -3.16 -26.81 0.41
CA LYS A 82 -3.11 -26.37 -0.99
C LYS A 82 -3.76 -24.98 -1.09
N SER A 83 -3.26 -24.12 -1.95
CA SER A 83 -3.88 -22.84 -2.27
C SER A 83 -5.22 -23.05 -2.96
N ALA A 84 -6.22 -22.23 -2.62
CA ALA A 84 -7.49 -22.18 -3.36
C ALA A 84 -7.35 -21.39 -4.68
N PHE A 85 -6.36 -20.52 -4.79
CA PHE A 85 -6.10 -19.71 -5.98
C PHE A 85 -4.90 -20.27 -6.77
N LYS A 86 -4.96 -20.17 -8.09
CA LYS A 86 -3.80 -20.44 -8.98
C LYS A 86 -2.74 -19.35 -8.83
N GLU A 87 -3.18 -18.08 -8.84
CA GLU A 87 -2.36 -16.93 -8.53
C GLU A 87 -2.85 -16.30 -7.23
N PHE A 88 -1.98 -16.28 -6.23
CA PHE A 88 -2.20 -15.59 -4.96
C PHE A 88 -1.07 -14.60 -4.75
N GLY A 89 -1.35 -13.31 -4.93
CA GLY A 89 -0.34 -12.28 -5.09
C GLY A 89 -0.44 -11.08 -4.16
N TYR A 90 0.66 -10.33 -4.13
CA TYR A 90 0.71 -9.01 -3.54
C TYR A 90 1.34 -8.02 -4.52
N MET A 91 0.72 -6.86 -4.69
CA MET A 91 1.25 -5.74 -5.48
C MET A 91 1.73 -4.63 -4.55
N LEU A 92 2.99 -4.25 -4.69
CA LEU A 92 3.59 -3.10 -4.00
C LEU A 92 3.60 -1.88 -4.91
N ASP A 93 3.00 -0.79 -4.44
CA ASP A 93 3.15 0.52 -5.08
C ASP A 93 4.55 1.07 -4.79
N VAL A 94 5.29 1.35 -5.86
CA VAL A 94 6.63 1.95 -5.83
C VAL A 94 6.68 3.29 -6.59
N SER A 95 5.52 3.94 -6.78
CA SER A 95 5.39 5.17 -7.57
C SER A 95 4.96 6.39 -6.77
N ARG A 96 4.26 6.21 -5.64
CA ARG A 96 3.79 7.33 -4.81
C ARG A 96 4.89 7.76 -3.82
N ASN A 97 5.98 8.31 -4.32
CA ASN A 97 7.22 8.78 -3.67
C ASN A 97 8.14 7.65 -3.17
N GLY A 98 7.63 6.65 -2.45
CA GLY A 98 8.45 5.59 -1.86
C GLY A 98 8.82 4.50 -2.85
N VAL A 99 10.05 4.50 -3.36
CA VAL A 99 10.60 3.39 -4.15
C VAL A 99 11.36 2.45 -3.21
N ALA A 100 10.84 1.24 -3.00
CA ALA A 100 11.46 0.26 -2.11
C ALA A 100 12.87 -0.12 -2.59
N THR A 101 13.80 -0.34 -1.65
CA THR A 101 15.13 -0.84 -2.03
C THR A 101 15.03 -2.27 -2.58
N VAL A 102 16.01 -2.70 -3.37
CA VAL A 102 16.08 -4.08 -3.86
C VAL A 102 16.06 -5.08 -2.70
N ASP A 103 16.75 -4.78 -1.61
CA ASP A 103 16.79 -5.63 -0.42
C ASP A 103 15.43 -5.70 0.29
N THR A 104 14.71 -4.59 0.36
CA THR A 104 13.33 -4.56 0.87
C THR A 104 12.41 -5.44 0.04
N VAL A 105 12.46 -5.32 -1.30
CA VAL A 105 11.64 -6.14 -2.21
C VAL A 105 12.00 -7.63 -2.06
N LYS A 106 13.28 -7.99 -2.01
CA LYS A 106 13.71 -9.37 -1.77
C LYS A 106 13.20 -9.92 -0.43
N LYS A 107 13.24 -9.10 0.63
CA LYS A 107 12.72 -9.50 1.94
C LYS A 107 11.21 -9.71 1.90
N LEU A 108 10.46 -8.84 1.22
CA LEU A 108 9.02 -9.00 1.02
C LEU A 108 8.71 -10.30 0.26
N ILE A 109 9.39 -10.55 -0.86
CA ILE A 109 9.23 -11.79 -1.64
C ILE A 109 9.47 -13.03 -0.77
N ARG A 110 10.54 -13.04 0.03
CA ARG A 110 10.89 -14.16 0.91
C ARG A 110 9.84 -14.38 2.00
N VAL A 111 9.42 -13.32 2.69
CA VAL A 111 8.39 -13.40 3.74
C VAL A 111 7.06 -13.86 3.15
N TYR A 112 6.70 -13.35 1.98
CA TYR A 112 5.42 -13.68 1.33
C TYR A 112 5.41 -15.10 0.76
N SER A 113 6.53 -15.60 0.22
CA SER A 113 6.62 -17.00 -0.22
C SER A 113 6.34 -17.97 0.93
N MET A 114 6.85 -17.70 2.14
CA MET A 114 6.55 -18.49 3.34
C MET A 114 5.08 -18.35 3.81
N MET A 115 4.41 -17.28 3.46
CA MET A 115 2.95 -17.14 3.64
C MET A 115 2.16 -17.84 2.52
N GLY A 116 2.80 -18.26 1.43
CA GLY A 116 2.16 -18.96 0.32
C GLY A 116 1.76 -18.07 -0.86
N TYR A 117 2.28 -16.85 -0.93
CA TYR A 117 2.11 -15.97 -2.08
C TYR A 117 3.06 -16.40 -3.20
N ASN A 118 2.54 -16.60 -4.41
CA ASN A 118 3.29 -17.04 -5.58
C ASN A 118 3.45 -15.96 -6.66
N LEU A 119 2.90 -14.77 -6.42
CA LEU A 119 2.97 -13.61 -7.30
C LEU A 119 3.34 -12.35 -6.51
N PHE A 120 4.30 -11.57 -7.03
CA PHE A 120 4.68 -10.26 -6.50
C PHE A 120 4.62 -9.21 -7.61
N GLY A 121 3.71 -8.25 -7.49
CA GLY A 121 3.55 -7.14 -8.42
C GLY A 121 4.38 -5.91 -8.02
N LEU A 122 4.99 -5.25 -8.99
CA LEU A 122 5.56 -3.92 -8.85
C LEU A 122 4.71 -2.93 -9.64
N TYR A 123 3.99 -2.05 -8.93
CA TYR A 123 3.22 -0.99 -9.55
C TYR A 123 4.13 0.20 -9.84
N MET A 124 4.32 0.48 -11.12
CA MET A 124 5.27 1.46 -11.63
C MET A 124 4.57 2.40 -12.62
N GLU A 125 4.52 3.69 -12.29
CA GLU A 125 4.08 4.74 -13.20
C GLU A 125 5.28 5.15 -14.08
N ASP A 126 6.20 5.88 -13.49
CA ASP A 126 7.44 6.34 -14.12
C ASP A 126 8.71 5.82 -13.40
N THR A 127 8.59 4.93 -12.42
CA THR A 127 9.71 4.52 -11.56
C THR A 127 10.56 3.37 -12.11
N LEU A 128 10.77 3.35 -13.43
CA LEU A 128 11.72 2.49 -14.12
C LEU A 128 12.58 3.29 -15.10
N CYS A 129 13.86 2.97 -15.24
CA CYS A 129 14.75 3.66 -16.16
C CYS A 129 14.58 3.17 -17.60
N ILE A 130 14.41 4.11 -18.53
CA ILE A 130 14.36 3.86 -19.99
C ILE A 130 15.54 4.59 -20.62
N ASP A 131 16.35 3.88 -21.43
CA ASP A 131 17.65 4.37 -21.88
C ASP A 131 17.58 5.74 -22.62
N ASP A 132 16.61 5.90 -23.53
CA ASP A 132 16.48 7.12 -24.36
C ASP A 132 15.48 8.13 -23.78
N GLU A 133 15.05 7.96 -22.52
CA GLU A 133 14.05 8.79 -21.86
C GLU A 133 14.60 9.32 -20.52
N PRO A 134 15.54 10.29 -20.53
CA PRO A 134 16.26 10.71 -19.32
C PRO A 134 15.37 11.34 -18.24
N HIS A 135 14.19 11.84 -18.59
CA HIS A 135 13.24 12.40 -17.63
C HIS A 135 12.20 11.39 -17.14
N PHE A 136 12.18 10.18 -17.70
CA PHE A 136 11.32 9.11 -17.20
C PHE A 136 11.87 8.60 -15.87
N GLY A 137 11.15 8.82 -14.77
CA GLY A 137 11.61 8.53 -13.41
C GLY A 137 12.76 9.39 -12.89
N TYR A 138 13.00 10.54 -13.52
CA TYR A 138 14.11 11.43 -13.14
C TYR A 138 13.99 11.90 -11.69
N MET A 139 15.05 11.66 -10.91
CA MET A 139 15.15 11.98 -9.47
C MET A 139 14.04 11.35 -8.59
N ARG A 140 13.40 10.27 -9.07
CA ARG A 140 12.36 9.55 -8.36
C ARG A 140 12.82 8.22 -7.73
N GLY A 141 14.10 7.91 -7.83
CA GLY A 141 14.63 6.63 -7.36
C GLY A 141 14.28 5.45 -8.27
N ALA A 142 13.92 5.72 -9.53
CA ALA A 142 13.53 4.73 -10.51
C ALA A 142 14.47 3.51 -10.53
N TYR A 143 13.91 2.32 -10.71
CA TYR A 143 14.71 1.10 -10.84
C TYR A 143 15.48 1.08 -12.15
N THR A 144 16.76 0.80 -12.06
CA THR A 144 17.60 0.49 -13.21
C THR A 144 17.22 -0.87 -13.79
N LYS A 145 17.62 -1.13 -15.04
CA LYS A 145 17.48 -2.44 -15.69
C LYS A 145 18.11 -3.57 -14.86
N MET A 146 19.25 -3.30 -14.23
CA MET A 146 19.95 -4.29 -13.41
C MET A 146 19.16 -4.60 -12.12
N GLU A 147 18.65 -3.59 -11.43
CA GLU A 147 17.84 -3.78 -10.23
C GLU A 147 16.55 -4.56 -10.51
N LEU A 148 15.84 -4.25 -11.62
CA LEU A 148 14.65 -5.02 -12.00
C LEU A 148 14.97 -6.48 -12.32
N LYS A 149 16.07 -6.73 -13.04
CA LYS A 149 16.54 -8.10 -13.28
C LYS A 149 16.90 -8.81 -12.00
N GLU A 150 17.58 -8.16 -11.08
CA GLU A 150 17.96 -8.73 -9.79
C GLU A 150 16.73 -9.13 -8.97
N ILE A 151 15.70 -8.28 -8.95
CA ILE A 151 14.41 -8.57 -8.29
C ILE A 151 13.71 -9.75 -8.97
N ASN A 152 13.61 -9.74 -10.31
CA ASN A 152 13.00 -10.82 -11.07
C ASN A 152 13.72 -12.16 -10.86
N ASP A 153 15.04 -12.17 -10.96
CA ASP A 153 15.85 -13.37 -10.74
C ASP A 153 15.71 -13.92 -9.32
N TYR A 154 15.61 -13.04 -8.34
CA TYR A 154 15.37 -13.45 -6.96
C TYR A 154 13.98 -14.09 -6.80
N GLY A 155 12.92 -13.46 -7.33
CA GLY A 155 11.58 -14.03 -7.34
C GLY A 155 11.53 -15.40 -7.98
N ARG A 156 12.12 -15.55 -9.19
CA ARG A 156 12.22 -16.82 -9.91
C ARG A 156 12.95 -17.91 -9.09
N LYS A 157 14.04 -17.56 -8.42
CA LYS A 157 14.76 -18.49 -7.54
C LYS A 157 13.89 -18.93 -6.36
N MET A 158 13.12 -18.03 -5.77
CA MET A 158 12.19 -18.33 -4.68
C MET A 158 10.89 -19.01 -5.14
N GLY A 159 10.62 -19.08 -6.45
CA GLY A 159 9.39 -19.62 -7.01
C GLY A 159 8.20 -18.65 -7.00
N VAL A 160 8.48 -17.36 -6.86
CA VAL A 160 7.50 -16.27 -6.91
C VAL A 160 7.64 -15.57 -8.26
N GLU A 161 6.54 -15.48 -9.02
CA GLU A 161 6.50 -14.67 -10.23
C GLU A 161 6.59 -13.19 -9.87
N VAL A 162 7.45 -12.43 -10.54
CA VAL A 162 7.50 -10.98 -10.42
C VAL A 162 6.85 -10.37 -11.65
N ARG A 163 5.81 -9.56 -11.45
CA ARG A 163 4.97 -9.01 -12.54
C ARG A 163 5.02 -7.50 -12.53
N PRO A 164 5.25 -6.83 -13.69
CA PRO A 164 5.10 -5.40 -13.81
C PRO A 164 3.61 -5.02 -13.85
N TYR A 165 3.23 -4.04 -13.04
CA TYR A 165 1.97 -3.32 -13.08
C TYR A 165 2.30 -1.91 -13.57
N LEU A 166 1.88 -1.60 -14.79
CA LEU A 166 2.25 -0.37 -15.51
C LEU A 166 1.05 0.56 -15.58
N GLU A 167 1.33 1.85 -15.83
CA GLU A 167 0.34 2.83 -16.20
C GLU A 167 0.63 3.31 -17.63
N LEU A 168 -0.24 2.90 -18.57
CA LEU A 168 -0.05 3.20 -19.99
C LEU A 168 -1.04 4.25 -20.52
N LEU A 169 -1.80 4.92 -19.64
CA LEU A 169 -2.73 5.98 -20.02
C LEU A 169 -2.79 7.13 -19.01
N ALA A 170 -3.13 6.84 -17.75
CA ALA A 170 -3.33 7.84 -16.69
C ALA A 170 -2.28 7.71 -15.58
N HIS A 171 -2.45 8.44 -14.47
CA HIS A 171 -1.53 8.45 -13.30
C HIS A 171 -0.08 8.87 -13.60
N LEU A 172 0.17 9.60 -14.68
CA LEU A 172 1.50 10.02 -15.11
C LEU A 172 1.81 11.50 -14.80
N ASN A 173 1.25 12.03 -13.70
CA ASN A 173 1.45 13.43 -13.27
C ASN A 173 2.91 13.83 -13.21
N GLN A 174 3.78 12.96 -12.71
CA GLN A 174 5.19 13.26 -12.52
C GLN A 174 5.91 13.42 -13.87
N LEU A 175 5.47 12.72 -14.89
CA LEU A 175 6.01 12.82 -16.22
C LEU A 175 5.50 14.07 -16.95
N CYS A 176 4.24 14.42 -16.73
CA CYS A 176 3.58 15.57 -17.37
C CYS A 176 4.26 16.94 -17.09
N GLN A 177 5.03 17.05 -15.98
CA GLN A 177 5.75 18.29 -15.66
C GLN A 177 6.88 18.62 -16.64
N TYR A 178 7.45 17.65 -17.34
CA TYR A 178 8.59 17.85 -18.23
C TYR A 178 8.16 18.31 -19.63
N VAL A 179 8.84 19.33 -20.13
CA VAL A 179 8.51 20.02 -21.39
C VAL A 179 8.51 19.11 -22.61
N ASN A 180 9.37 18.11 -22.64
CA ASN A 180 9.47 17.14 -23.74
C ASN A 180 8.28 16.17 -23.80
N TYR A 181 7.58 15.93 -22.69
CA TYR A 181 6.39 15.06 -22.65
C TYR A 181 5.07 15.81 -22.78
N LYS A 182 5.01 17.09 -22.32
CA LYS A 182 3.79 17.91 -22.40
C LYS A 182 3.05 17.86 -23.74
N PRO A 183 3.71 17.81 -24.93
CA PRO A 183 3.01 17.81 -26.20
C PRO A 183 2.09 16.60 -26.42
N PHE A 184 2.38 15.44 -25.82
CA PHE A 184 1.58 14.23 -26.00
C PHE A 184 0.87 13.76 -24.73
N PHE A 185 0.61 14.72 -23.82
CA PHE A 185 -0.44 14.57 -22.80
C PHE A 185 -1.73 15.24 -23.31
N ASP A 186 -2.85 14.58 -23.07
CA ASP A 186 -4.20 15.10 -23.40
C ASP A 186 -4.57 16.21 -22.42
N CYS A 187 -4.75 15.86 -21.18
CA CYS A 187 -4.97 16.77 -20.06
C CYS A 187 -4.42 16.12 -18.78
N ASN A 188 -4.03 16.95 -17.81
CA ASN A 188 -3.46 16.54 -16.53
C ASN A 188 -2.40 15.42 -16.68
N ASP A 189 -2.71 14.23 -16.19
CA ASP A 189 -1.87 13.05 -16.13
C ASP A 189 -2.17 11.99 -17.22
N ILE A 190 -3.03 12.34 -18.19
CA ILE A 190 -3.54 11.42 -19.21
C ILE A 190 -2.80 11.61 -20.53
N LEU A 191 -2.28 10.51 -21.08
CA LEU A 191 -1.62 10.51 -22.39
C LEU A 191 -2.60 10.82 -23.54
N LEU A 192 -2.11 11.49 -24.57
CA LEU A 192 -2.90 11.85 -25.76
C LEU A 192 -3.10 10.62 -26.65
N VAL A 193 -4.31 10.11 -26.70
CA VAL A 193 -4.69 8.98 -27.55
C VAL A 193 -4.59 9.37 -29.03
N GLY A 194 -4.02 8.50 -29.85
CA GLY A 194 -3.85 8.73 -31.29
C GLY A 194 -2.60 9.56 -31.64
N ASP A 195 -1.78 9.95 -30.68
CA ASP A 195 -0.47 10.57 -30.94
C ASP A 195 0.62 9.49 -31.03
N GLU A 196 1.38 9.48 -32.12
CA GLU A 196 2.42 8.46 -32.33
C GLU A 196 3.52 8.49 -31.27
N ARG A 197 3.80 9.65 -30.67
CA ARG A 197 4.79 9.79 -29.60
C ARG A 197 4.34 9.06 -28.33
N THR A 198 3.03 9.08 -28.05
CA THR A 198 2.43 8.29 -26.97
C THR A 198 2.74 6.81 -27.15
N TYR A 199 2.52 6.28 -28.34
CA TYR A 199 2.74 4.85 -28.59
C TYR A 199 4.22 4.49 -28.69
N ALA A 200 5.05 5.41 -29.17
CA ALA A 200 6.51 5.22 -29.14
C ALA A 200 7.05 5.13 -27.69
N LEU A 201 6.53 5.95 -26.77
CA LEU A 201 6.87 5.86 -25.35
C LEU A 201 6.36 4.54 -24.74
N ILE A 202 5.11 4.18 -25.01
CA ILE A 202 4.52 2.92 -24.52
C ILE A 202 5.35 1.71 -25.00
N GLU A 203 5.76 1.69 -26.27
CA GLU A 203 6.59 0.59 -26.79
C GLU A 203 7.95 0.51 -26.08
N LYS A 204 8.57 1.65 -25.75
CA LYS A 204 9.81 1.69 -24.96
C LYS A 204 9.61 1.15 -23.54
N ILE A 205 8.50 1.50 -22.88
CA ILE A 205 8.14 0.98 -21.54
C ILE A 205 7.97 -0.54 -21.60
N VAL A 206 7.13 -1.02 -22.52
CA VAL A 206 6.87 -2.46 -22.70
C VAL A 206 8.16 -3.22 -23.02
N LYS A 207 8.96 -2.73 -23.96
CA LYS A 207 10.26 -3.33 -24.31
C LYS A 207 11.18 -3.40 -23.09
N ARG A 208 11.31 -2.32 -22.31
CA ARG A 208 12.14 -2.32 -21.09
C ARG A 208 11.67 -3.40 -20.11
N CYS A 209 10.37 -3.53 -19.90
CA CYS A 209 9.84 -4.55 -19.02
C CYS A 209 10.07 -5.98 -19.53
N THR A 210 9.92 -6.23 -20.85
CA THR A 210 10.23 -7.55 -21.43
C THR A 210 11.69 -7.95 -21.33
N GLU A 211 12.60 -6.97 -21.22
CA GLU A 211 14.02 -7.21 -20.99
C GLU A 211 14.35 -7.52 -19.52
N CYS A 212 13.44 -7.21 -18.59
CA CYS A 212 13.69 -7.30 -17.15
C CYS A 212 12.91 -8.41 -16.47
N PHE A 213 11.72 -8.76 -16.96
CA PHE A 213 10.81 -9.73 -16.33
C PHE A 213 10.63 -10.97 -17.20
N ASP A 214 10.64 -12.13 -16.56
CA ASP A 214 10.43 -13.43 -17.23
C ASP A 214 8.96 -13.70 -17.55
N THR A 215 8.05 -13.08 -16.81
CA THR A 215 6.60 -13.23 -16.99
C THR A 215 6.15 -12.78 -18.38
N LYS A 216 5.11 -13.44 -18.90
CA LYS A 216 4.40 -13.03 -20.12
C LYS A 216 3.07 -12.35 -19.81
N VAL A 217 2.74 -12.10 -18.55
CA VAL A 217 1.53 -11.40 -18.14
C VAL A 217 1.91 -10.00 -17.64
N PHE A 218 1.44 -8.96 -18.34
CA PHE A 218 1.67 -7.58 -17.95
C PHE A 218 0.34 -6.93 -17.58
N HIS A 219 0.33 -6.24 -16.44
CA HIS A 219 -0.77 -5.36 -16.09
C HIS A 219 -0.50 -3.97 -16.68
N ILE A 220 -1.44 -3.43 -17.46
CA ILE A 220 -1.26 -2.21 -18.26
C ILE A 220 -1.94 -0.97 -17.67
N GLY A 221 -2.54 -1.07 -16.46
CA GLY A 221 -3.21 0.05 -15.79
C GLY A 221 -4.55 0.40 -16.42
N LEU A 222 -4.69 1.62 -16.89
CA LEU A 222 -5.84 2.21 -17.59
C LEU A 222 -7.02 2.59 -16.69
N ASP A 223 -6.82 2.64 -15.39
CA ASP A 223 -7.81 3.08 -14.41
C ASP A 223 -7.93 4.61 -14.33
N GLU A 224 -9.06 5.03 -13.80
CA GLU A 224 -9.36 6.42 -13.42
C GLU A 224 -9.12 7.51 -14.49
N ALA A 225 -9.01 7.13 -15.76
CA ALA A 225 -8.82 8.05 -16.88
C ALA A 225 -10.10 8.87 -17.21
N TYR A 226 -10.72 9.45 -16.17
CA TYR A 226 -12.04 10.10 -16.30
C TYR A 226 -12.10 11.28 -17.26
N LEU A 227 -10.97 11.92 -17.55
CA LEU A 227 -10.86 13.06 -18.47
C LEU A 227 -10.29 12.67 -19.83
N VAL A 228 -10.18 11.39 -20.16
CA VAL A 228 -9.69 10.96 -21.47
C VAL A 228 -10.52 11.57 -22.61
N GLY A 229 -9.83 12.13 -23.60
CA GLY A 229 -10.45 12.79 -24.74
C GLY A 229 -11.11 14.15 -24.41
N ARG A 230 -10.72 14.81 -23.32
CA ARG A 230 -11.31 16.09 -22.88
C ARG A 230 -10.32 17.28 -22.90
N GLY A 231 -9.09 17.07 -23.37
CA GLY A 231 -8.06 18.10 -23.54
C GLY A 231 -7.70 18.28 -25.01
N LYS A 232 -6.42 18.11 -25.35
CA LYS A 232 -5.91 18.27 -26.72
C LYS A 232 -6.55 17.32 -27.72
N TYR A 233 -7.01 16.16 -27.26
CA TYR A 233 -7.77 15.24 -28.10
C TYR A 233 -9.05 15.91 -28.61
N LEU A 234 -9.80 16.56 -27.71
CA LEU A 234 -11.01 17.31 -28.05
C LEU A 234 -10.73 18.44 -29.04
N ASP A 235 -9.67 19.20 -28.79
CA ASP A 235 -9.29 20.33 -29.67
C ASP A 235 -8.95 19.85 -31.10
N LYS A 236 -8.31 18.68 -31.21
CA LYS A 236 -7.85 18.13 -32.48
C LYS A 236 -8.92 17.36 -33.24
N ASN A 237 -9.77 16.60 -32.54
CA ASN A 237 -10.67 15.61 -33.15
C ASN A 237 -12.15 15.97 -32.98
N GLY A 238 -12.50 16.99 -32.19
CA GLY A 238 -13.88 17.22 -31.75
C GLY A 238 -14.29 16.27 -30.62
N TYR A 239 -15.56 16.41 -30.20
CA TYR A 239 -16.09 15.54 -29.15
C TYR A 239 -16.25 14.11 -29.66
N GLU A 240 -15.70 13.17 -28.89
CA GLU A 240 -15.88 11.73 -29.07
C GLU A 240 -16.22 11.08 -27.72
N ASP A 241 -16.99 10.03 -27.73
CA ASP A 241 -17.33 9.31 -26.50
C ASP A 241 -16.07 8.70 -25.88
N LYS A 242 -15.97 8.75 -24.55
CA LYS A 242 -14.80 8.24 -23.81
C LYS A 242 -14.52 6.77 -24.12
N THR A 243 -15.59 5.99 -24.28
CA THR A 243 -15.50 4.55 -24.56
C THR A 243 -14.79 4.31 -25.88
N THR A 244 -15.15 5.06 -26.92
CA THR A 244 -14.53 4.98 -28.24
C THR A 244 -13.05 5.37 -28.17
N VAL A 245 -12.71 6.44 -27.42
CA VAL A 245 -11.32 6.88 -27.24
C VAL A 245 -10.52 5.80 -26.51
N MET A 246 -11.08 5.22 -25.42
CA MET A 246 -10.46 4.13 -24.67
C MET A 246 -10.23 2.89 -25.55
N SER A 247 -11.24 2.45 -26.32
CA SER A 247 -11.10 1.29 -27.21
C SER A 247 -9.99 1.51 -28.25
N LYS A 248 -9.93 2.68 -28.90
CA LYS A 248 -8.84 3.02 -29.83
C LYS A 248 -7.47 2.87 -29.18
N HIS A 249 -7.32 3.37 -27.95
CA HIS A 249 -6.07 3.28 -27.20
C HIS A 249 -5.72 1.82 -26.88
N LEU A 250 -6.68 1.08 -26.37
CA LEU A 250 -6.50 -0.31 -25.97
C LEU A 250 -6.09 -1.22 -27.14
N TYR A 251 -6.68 -1.03 -28.33
CA TYR A 251 -6.27 -1.76 -29.54
C TYR A 251 -4.81 -1.46 -29.90
N LYS A 252 -4.37 -0.20 -29.79
CA LYS A 252 -2.98 0.17 -30.05
C LYS A 252 -2.00 -0.42 -29.04
N ILE A 253 -2.34 -0.41 -27.75
CA ILE A 253 -1.53 -1.07 -26.71
C ILE A 253 -1.45 -2.58 -27.00
N LYS A 254 -2.58 -3.20 -27.33
CA LYS A 254 -2.63 -4.63 -27.65
C LYS A 254 -1.73 -4.97 -28.83
N GLU A 255 -1.79 -4.18 -29.91
CA GLU A 255 -0.91 -4.33 -31.08
C GLU A 255 0.58 -4.28 -30.70
N ILE A 256 0.97 -3.34 -29.83
CA ILE A 256 2.35 -3.23 -29.33
C ILE A 256 2.72 -4.46 -28.51
N CYS A 257 1.89 -4.86 -27.56
CA CYS A 257 2.17 -5.96 -26.65
C CYS A 257 2.20 -7.32 -27.35
N ASP A 258 1.40 -7.51 -28.40
CA ASP A 258 1.39 -8.73 -29.21
C ASP A 258 2.71 -8.98 -29.92
N LYS A 259 3.46 -7.94 -30.30
CA LYS A 259 4.81 -8.07 -30.86
C LYS A 259 5.77 -8.80 -29.90
N TYR A 260 5.49 -8.72 -28.59
CA TYR A 260 6.30 -9.33 -27.53
C TYR A 260 5.69 -10.62 -26.95
N GLY A 261 4.55 -11.07 -27.52
CA GLY A 261 3.84 -12.27 -27.06
C GLY A 261 3.27 -12.16 -25.66
N LEU A 262 2.79 -10.99 -25.27
CA LEU A 262 2.31 -10.71 -23.92
C LEU A 262 0.80 -10.98 -23.80
N LYS A 263 0.40 -11.53 -22.65
CA LYS A 263 -0.95 -11.52 -22.13
C LYS A 263 -1.17 -10.25 -21.32
N LEU A 264 -2.33 -9.65 -21.42
CA LEU A 264 -2.61 -8.38 -20.76
C LEU A 264 -3.63 -8.54 -19.64
N GLN A 265 -3.40 -7.79 -18.57
CA GLN A 265 -4.38 -7.50 -17.51
C GLN A 265 -4.54 -5.98 -17.42
N MET A 266 -5.74 -5.51 -17.08
CA MET A 266 -6.01 -4.09 -16.83
C MET A 266 -7.03 -3.90 -15.72
N TRP A 267 -7.03 -2.74 -15.08
CA TRP A 267 -8.08 -2.36 -14.16
C TRP A 267 -9.42 -2.23 -14.91
N GLY A 268 -10.48 -2.71 -14.31
CA GLY A 268 -11.79 -2.82 -14.96
C GLY A 268 -12.72 -1.62 -14.79
N ASP A 269 -12.40 -0.67 -13.91
CA ASP A 269 -13.29 0.42 -13.49
C ASP A 269 -13.79 1.30 -14.63
N MET A 270 -12.95 1.63 -15.60
CA MET A 270 -13.32 2.44 -16.76
C MET A 270 -14.30 1.73 -17.70
N TYR A 271 -14.47 0.42 -17.57
CA TYR A 271 -15.35 -0.43 -18.37
C TYR A 271 -16.64 -0.83 -17.65
N PHE A 272 -16.84 -0.33 -16.43
CA PHE A 272 -18.06 -0.48 -15.66
C PHE A 272 -18.89 0.80 -15.70
N LYS A 273 -20.23 0.68 -15.76
CA LYS A 273 -21.17 1.81 -16.01
C LYS A 273 -21.12 2.98 -15.03
N LYS A 274 -20.47 2.86 -13.89
CA LYS A 274 -20.34 3.95 -12.95
C LYS A 274 -18.87 4.33 -12.75
N ALA A 275 -18.58 5.61 -13.00
CA ALA A 275 -17.40 6.25 -12.46
C ALA A 275 -17.27 5.90 -10.97
N TYR A 276 -16.12 5.50 -10.50
CA TYR A 276 -15.81 5.02 -9.16
C TYR A 276 -15.82 3.50 -8.95
N GLY A 277 -15.79 2.68 -10.01
CA GLY A 277 -15.75 1.22 -9.88
C GLY A 277 -17.01 0.58 -9.30
N TYR A 278 -18.09 1.35 -9.10
CA TYR A 278 -19.37 0.85 -8.62
C TYR A 278 -20.24 0.46 -9.81
N VAL A 279 -20.41 -0.81 -9.98
CA VAL A 279 -21.40 -1.37 -10.91
C VAL A 279 -22.73 -1.42 -10.19
N ASP A 280 -23.80 -0.96 -10.85
CA ASP A 280 -25.10 -1.17 -10.27
C ASP A 280 -25.51 -2.65 -10.36
N ALA A 281 -26.56 -2.99 -9.58
CA ALA A 281 -27.04 -4.36 -9.45
C ALA A 281 -27.61 -4.96 -10.75
N LYS A 282 -27.66 -4.19 -11.84
CA LYS A 282 -28.21 -4.62 -13.13
C LYS A 282 -27.15 -5.10 -14.11
N GLY A 283 -25.88 -5.12 -13.68
CA GLY A 283 -24.78 -5.68 -14.43
C GLY A 283 -23.96 -4.66 -15.20
N ALA A 284 -22.68 -4.98 -15.32
CA ALA A 284 -21.75 -4.31 -16.22
C ALA A 284 -22.09 -4.71 -17.66
N GLN A 285 -23.02 -4.03 -18.27
CA GLN A 285 -23.08 -4.11 -19.73
C GLN A 285 -21.95 -3.25 -20.28
N THR A 286 -21.00 -3.89 -20.96
CA THR A 286 -19.98 -3.17 -21.70
C THR A 286 -20.58 -2.56 -22.94
N GLU A 287 -20.54 -1.25 -22.97
CA GLU A 287 -20.65 -0.52 -24.22
C GLU A 287 -19.29 -0.48 -24.96
N TYR A 288 -18.27 -1.19 -24.41
CA TYR A 288 -16.88 -1.11 -24.86
C TYR A 288 -16.49 -2.32 -25.69
N ASP A 289 -15.87 -2.07 -26.81
CA ASP A 289 -15.18 -3.08 -27.58
C ASP A 289 -13.80 -3.35 -26.95
N ILE A 290 -13.68 -4.46 -26.24
CA ILE A 290 -12.44 -4.89 -25.57
C ILE A 290 -11.82 -6.01 -26.41
N PRO A 291 -10.57 -5.86 -26.87
CA PRO A 291 -9.86 -6.91 -27.60
C PRO A 291 -9.84 -8.23 -26.83
N ASN A 292 -9.89 -9.34 -27.55
CA ASN A 292 -9.73 -10.66 -26.96
C ASN A 292 -8.34 -10.84 -26.32
N GLY A 293 -8.25 -11.64 -25.26
CA GLY A 293 -6.99 -11.96 -24.59
C GLY A 293 -6.53 -10.90 -23.57
N ILE A 294 -7.45 -10.06 -23.10
CA ILE A 294 -7.21 -9.12 -21.99
C ILE A 294 -8.07 -9.54 -20.82
N ASP A 295 -7.45 -9.76 -19.67
CA ASP A 295 -8.13 -10.03 -18.41
C ASP A 295 -8.46 -8.72 -17.69
N LEU A 296 -9.68 -8.65 -17.13
CA LEU A 296 -10.17 -7.50 -16.38
C LEU A 296 -9.99 -7.74 -14.88
N VAL A 297 -9.33 -6.82 -14.22
CA VAL A 297 -9.14 -6.86 -12.78
C VAL A 297 -10.24 -6.05 -12.10
N TYR A 298 -11.15 -6.73 -11.42
CA TYR A 298 -12.09 -6.10 -10.51
C TYR A 298 -11.35 -5.76 -9.21
N TRP A 299 -11.34 -4.50 -8.82
CA TRP A 299 -10.76 -4.07 -7.56
C TRP A 299 -11.83 -3.53 -6.59
N ALA A 300 -11.71 -3.90 -5.32
CA ALA A 300 -12.58 -3.40 -4.26
C ALA A 300 -11.88 -3.52 -2.89
N TYR A 301 -11.88 -2.42 -2.14
CA TYR A 301 -11.07 -2.29 -0.92
C TYR A 301 -11.89 -2.01 0.34
N GLU A 302 -13.23 -1.85 0.23
CA GLU A 302 -14.04 -1.33 1.33
C GLU A 302 -15.36 -2.10 1.54
N ASN A 303 -15.66 -3.14 0.75
CA ASN A 303 -16.87 -3.94 0.93
C ASN A 303 -16.69 -4.91 2.09
N LEU A 304 -17.56 -4.83 3.08
CA LEU A 304 -17.51 -5.67 4.29
C LEU A 304 -18.28 -6.97 4.13
N GLU A 305 -19.25 -6.99 3.21
CA GLU A 305 -20.21 -8.09 3.04
C GLU A 305 -19.82 -8.97 1.85
N LYS A 306 -19.75 -10.29 2.08
CA LYS A 306 -19.46 -11.28 1.03
C LYS A 306 -20.46 -11.22 -0.12
N GLU A 307 -21.74 -11.03 0.18
CA GLU A 307 -22.84 -10.97 -0.78
C GLU A 307 -22.67 -9.84 -1.80
N THR A 308 -22.00 -8.76 -1.40
CA THR A 308 -21.67 -7.65 -2.33
C THR A 308 -20.68 -8.13 -3.39
N TYR A 309 -19.65 -8.88 -3.00
CA TYR A 309 -18.69 -9.46 -3.96
C TYR A 309 -19.35 -10.51 -4.86
N ASP A 310 -20.18 -11.40 -4.29
CA ASP A 310 -20.90 -12.44 -5.06
C ASP A 310 -21.72 -11.82 -6.19
N LYS A 311 -22.44 -10.75 -5.88
CA LYS A 311 -23.25 -10.01 -6.82
C LYS A 311 -22.43 -9.42 -7.96
N TYR A 312 -21.28 -8.82 -7.65
CA TYR A 312 -20.42 -8.23 -8.66
C TYR A 312 -19.70 -9.28 -9.49
N PHE A 313 -19.17 -10.35 -8.89
CA PHE A 313 -18.55 -11.44 -9.64
C PHE A 313 -19.53 -12.10 -10.59
N LYS A 314 -20.75 -12.38 -10.15
CA LYS A 314 -21.80 -12.92 -11.04
C LYS A 314 -22.06 -12.02 -12.23
N SER A 315 -22.27 -10.73 -11.99
CA SER A 315 -22.52 -9.75 -13.04
C SER A 315 -21.36 -9.64 -14.03
N PHE A 316 -20.12 -9.59 -13.52
CA PHE A 316 -18.93 -9.49 -14.37
C PHE A 316 -18.69 -10.75 -15.19
N LYS A 317 -18.87 -11.93 -14.60
CA LYS A 317 -18.73 -13.20 -15.31
C LYS A 317 -19.80 -13.41 -16.37
N GLU A 318 -21.03 -12.94 -16.15
CA GLU A 318 -22.08 -12.92 -17.17
C GLU A 318 -21.68 -12.08 -18.40
N THR A 319 -20.92 -11.00 -18.19
CA THR A 319 -20.50 -10.09 -19.28
C THR A 319 -19.16 -10.48 -19.91
N PHE A 320 -18.17 -10.85 -19.10
CA PHE A 320 -16.77 -11.02 -19.53
C PHE A 320 -16.28 -12.49 -19.50
N GLY A 321 -17.12 -13.42 -19.00
CA GLY A 321 -16.73 -14.82 -18.81
C GLY A 321 -15.63 -14.98 -17.74
N ASP A 322 -14.73 -15.94 -17.97
CA ASP A 322 -13.64 -16.26 -17.02
C ASP A 322 -12.43 -15.32 -17.11
N ARG A 323 -12.57 -14.20 -17.83
CA ARG A 323 -11.52 -13.15 -17.92
C ARG A 323 -11.47 -12.24 -16.68
N ILE A 324 -12.26 -12.51 -15.65
CA ILE A 324 -12.30 -11.70 -14.43
C ILE A 324 -11.29 -12.24 -13.42
N THR A 325 -10.41 -11.34 -12.95
CA THR A 325 -9.52 -11.53 -11.81
C THR A 325 -9.88 -10.52 -10.73
N PHE A 326 -9.31 -10.66 -9.53
CA PHE A 326 -9.67 -9.79 -8.41
C PHE A 326 -8.45 -9.16 -7.75
N ALA A 327 -8.60 -7.89 -7.36
CA ALA A 327 -7.65 -7.18 -6.51
C ALA A 327 -8.33 -6.66 -5.24
N GLY A 328 -7.91 -7.21 -4.09
CA GLY A 328 -8.22 -6.70 -2.75
C GLY A 328 -7.18 -5.71 -2.26
N GLY A 329 -7.27 -5.28 -1.00
CA GLY A 329 -6.35 -4.31 -0.43
C GLY A 329 -5.81 -4.70 0.95
N ALA A 330 -4.50 -4.70 1.10
CA ALA A 330 -3.83 -4.63 2.41
C ALA A 330 -3.59 -3.16 2.73
N LYS A 331 -4.57 -2.52 3.38
CA LYS A 331 -4.69 -1.06 3.43
C LYS A 331 -3.60 -0.41 4.27
N LYS A 332 -2.78 0.44 3.62
CA LYS A 332 -1.71 1.24 4.24
C LYS A 332 -1.53 2.63 3.63
N TRP A 333 -2.41 3.04 2.75
CA TRP A 333 -2.26 4.21 1.86
C TRP A 333 -2.96 5.49 2.31
N ALA A 334 -3.56 5.51 3.48
CA ALA A 334 -4.25 6.72 3.94
C ALA A 334 -3.41 7.60 4.87
N GLY A 335 -2.19 7.20 5.24
CA GLY A 335 -1.32 7.95 6.14
C GLY A 335 -0.19 7.09 6.72
N PHE A 336 0.17 7.38 7.99
CA PHE A 336 1.30 6.72 8.68
C PHE A 336 0.98 5.33 9.22
N VAL A 337 -0.30 4.99 9.36
CA VAL A 337 -0.82 3.86 10.12
C VAL A 337 -1.44 2.83 9.18
N PRO A 338 -1.17 1.51 9.35
CA PRO A 338 -1.86 0.48 8.61
C PRO A 338 -3.29 0.27 9.16
N TYR A 339 -4.13 -0.42 8.37
CA TYR A 339 -5.50 -0.78 8.76
C TYR A 339 -5.67 -2.30 8.73
N ASN A 340 -4.86 -3.01 9.53
CA ASN A 340 -4.83 -4.47 9.51
C ASN A 340 -6.19 -5.08 9.89
N ARG A 341 -6.83 -4.59 10.97
CA ARG A 341 -8.13 -5.10 11.43
C ARG A 341 -9.20 -4.97 10.35
N PHE A 342 -9.31 -3.79 9.77
CA PHE A 342 -10.24 -3.53 8.67
C PHE A 342 -9.92 -4.39 7.43
N SER A 343 -8.65 -4.47 7.02
CA SER A 343 -8.20 -5.28 5.88
C SER A 343 -8.53 -6.76 6.07
N MET A 344 -8.40 -7.30 7.29
CA MET A 344 -8.75 -8.69 7.58
C MET A 344 -10.24 -8.99 7.40
N ILE A 345 -11.15 -8.05 7.70
CA ILE A 345 -12.59 -8.21 7.49
C ILE A 345 -12.90 -8.22 6.00
N VAL A 346 -12.41 -7.21 5.29
CA VAL A 346 -12.58 -7.08 3.83
C VAL A 346 -11.94 -8.26 3.09
N GLY A 347 -10.73 -8.66 3.50
CA GLY A 347 -10.00 -9.79 2.93
C GLY A 347 -10.77 -11.11 3.10
N LYS A 348 -11.30 -11.38 4.31
CA LYS A 348 -12.12 -12.57 4.54
C LYS A 348 -13.32 -12.62 3.59
N ALA A 349 -14.11 -11.54 3.53
CA ALA A 349 -15.31 -11.48 2.70
C ALA A 349 -15.00 -11.67 1.21
N SER A 350 -13.96 -11.00 0.71
CA SER A 350 -13.56 -11.08 -0.70
C SER A 350 -12.93 -12.43 -1.07
N ILE A 351 -12.13 -13.05 -0.18
CA ILE A 351 -11.53 -14.38 -0.44
C ILE A 351 -12.60 -15.47 -0.48
N GLU A 352 -13.50 -15.49 0.51
CA GLU A 352 -14.60 -16.45 0.54
C GLU A 352 -15.45 -16.35 -0.74
N SER A 353 -15.82 -15.14 -1.14
CA SER A 353 -16.57 -14.90 -2.38
C SER A 353 -15.76 -15.29 -3.63
N SER A 354 -14.48 -14.94 -3.69
CA SER A 354 -13.62 -15.27 -4.85
C SER A 354 -13.50 -16.79 -5.04
N ILE A 355 -13.35 -17.55 -3.95
CA ILE A 355 -13.28 -19.02 -3.99
C ILE A 355 -14.60 -19.61 -4.51
N GLU A 356 -15.74 -19.18 -3.97
CA GLU A 356 -17.07 -19.68 -4.38
C GLU A 356 -17.37 -19.33 -5.85
N ASN A 357 -16.96 -18.16 -6.29
CA ASN A 357 -17.12 -17.70 -7.68
C ASN A 357 -16.02 -18.19 -8.63
N LYS A 358 -15.11 -19.06 -8.17
CA LYS A 358 -14.04 -19.67 -8.98
C LYS A 358 -13.18 -18.61 -9.68
N ILE A 359 -12.72 -17.62 -8.93
CA ILE A 359 -11.73 -16.65 -9.39
C ILE A 359 -10.35 -17.28 -9.26
N ASP A 360 -9.61 -17.39 -10.34
CA ASP A 360 -8.31 -18.06 -10.38
C ASP A 360 -7.16 -17.21 -9.84
N SER A 361 -7.25 -15.87 -10.01
CA SER A 361 -6.22 -14.92 -9.62
C SER A 361 -6.75 -13.91 -8.60
N TYR A 362 -6.13 -13.88 -7.43
CA TYR A 362 -6.41 -12.98 -6.32
C TYR A 362 -5.14 -12.24 -5.91
N VAL A 363 -5.14 -10.92 -6.02
CA VAL A 363 -3.99 -10.07 -5.69
C VAL A 363 -4.39 -9.05 -4.62
N LEU A 364 -3.57 -8.89 -3.58
CA LEU A 364 -3.71 -7.82 -2.60
C LEU A 364 -2.85 -6.63 -3.00
N THR A 365 -3.42 -5.44 -3.01
CA THR A 365 -2.69 -4.21 -3.34
C THR A 365 -2.21 -3.51 -2.07
N GLY A 366 -1.00 -2.99 -2.11
CA GLY A 366 -0.40 -2.16 -1.07
C GLY A 366 -0.05 -0.77 -1.61
N TRP A 367 -1.09 0.04 -1.88
CA TRP A 367 -0.94 1.40 -2.39
C TRP A 367 -0.13 2.30 -1.45
N GLY A 368 0.48 3.34 -2.01
CA GLY A 368 1.29 4.33 -1.31
C GLY A 368 0.76 5.76 -1.41
N ASP A 369 -0.54 5.92 -1.68
CA ASP A 369 -1.18 7.20 -1.97
C ASP A 369 -0.72 8.33 -1.03
N ASP A 370 -0.55 9.52 -1.62
CA ASP A 370 -0.19 10.75 -0.94
C ASP A 370 1.06 10.66 -0.06
N GLY A 371 2.08 9.89 -0.51
CA GLY A 371 3.42 10.05 0.04
C GLY A 371 4.12 8.81 0.59
N ALA A 372 3.54 7.62 0.50
CA ALA A 372 4.12 6.36 1.00
C ALA A 372 4.56 6.42 2.48
N GLU A 373 3.76 7.05 3.33
CA GLU A 373 4.12 7.36 4.72
C GLU A 373 4.20 6.11 5.62
N CYS A 374 3.47 5.05 5.25
CA CYS A 374 3.40 3.79 5.99
C CYS A 374 4.44 2.78 5.46
N SER A 375 5.10 2.05 6.36
CA SER A 375 6.06 1.01 5.99
C SER A 375 5.40 -0.12 5.18
N PRO A 376 6.05 -0.68 4.13
CA PRO A 376 5.54 -1.82 3.38
C PRO A 376 5.39 -3.09 4.23
N PHE A 377 6.08 -3.18 5.36
CA PHE A 377 5.96 -4.32 6.28
C PHE A 377 4.81 -4.19 7.29
N SER A 378 4.18 -3.03 7.39
CA SER A 378 3.17 -2.77 8.43
C SER A 378 1.88 -3.58 8.25
N THR A 379 1.59 -4.08 7.06
CA THR A 379 0.39 -4.88 6.72
C THR A 379 0.60 -6.40 6.81
N LEU A 380 1.74 -6.85 7.32
CA LEU A 380 2.01 -8.30 7.47
C LEU A 380 0.90 -9.07 8.21
N PRO A 381 0.23 -8.54 9.27
CA PRO A 381 -0.89 -9.24 9.90
C PRO A 381 -2.08 -9.49 8.96
N ALA A 382 -2.48 -8.50 8.17
CA ALA A 382 -3.57 -8.64 7.21
C ALA A 382 -3.22 -9.68 6.15
N LEU A 383 -2.01 -9.60 5.57
CA LEU A 383 -1.54 -10.55 4.56
C LEU A 383 -1.41 -11.98 5.11
N PHE A 384 -1.00 -12.13 6.37
CA PHE A 384 -0.99 -13.44 7.02
C PHE A 384 -2.41 -13.99 7.20
N ALA A 385 -3.36 -13.16 7.63
CA ALA A 385 -4.75 -13.57 7.78
C ALA A 385 -5.35 -14.02 6.44
N ASP A 386 -5.12 -13.27 5.36
CA ASP A 386 -5.59 -13.60 4.02
C ASP A 386 -4.97 -14.90 3.51
N SER A 387 -3.68 -15.13 3.79
CA SER A 387 -3.04 -16.41 3.55
C SER A 387 -3.73 -17.56 4.29
N GLN A 388 -4.14 -17.36 5.55
CA GLN A 388 -4.87 -18.38 6.30
C GLN A 388 -6.28 -18.62 5.72
N TYR A 389 -6.99 -17.58 5.27
CA TYR A 389 -8.28 -17.75 4.58
C TYR A 389 -8.12 -18.50 3.26
N ASN A 390 -7.10 -18.21 2.47
CA ASN A 390 -6.80 -18.92 1.22
C ASN A 390 -6.53 -20.43 1.44
N TYR A 391 -5.64 -20.77 2.36
CA TYR A 391 -5.17 -22.17 2.53
C TYR A 391 -6.01 -23.01 3.46
N VAL A 392 -6.71 -22.39 4.42
CA VAL A 392 -7.36 -23.09 5.56
C VAL A 392 -8.81 -22.67 5.77
N GLY A 393 -9.26 -21.58 5.13
CA GLY A 393 -10.61 -21.04 5.25
C GLY A 393 -10.88 -20.28 6.55
N LYS A 394 -9.89 -20.14 7.43
CA LYS A 394 -10.03 -19.40 8.70
C LYS A 394 -8.69 -18.92 9.24
N LEU A 395 -8.70 -17.80 9.94
CA LEU A 395 -7.53 -17.34 10.69
C LEU A 395 -7.26 -18.25 11.89
N GLN A 396 -6.15 -18.96 11.85
CA GLN A 396 -5.69 -19.84 12.92
C GLN A 396 -4.16 -19.83 12.98
N ASP A 397 -3.58 -20.55 13.96
CA ASP A 397 -2.13 -20.75 14.07
C ASP A 397 -1.30 -19.45 14.10
N LYS A 398 -1.74 -18.44 14.89
CA LYS A 398 -1.03 -17.16 15.05
C LYS A 398 0.45 -17.31 15.44
N GLU A 399 0.86 -18.45 16.00
CA GLU A 399 2.25 -18.77 16.31
C GLU A 399 3.14 -18.89 15.05
N LEU A 400 2.56 -19.21 13.88
CA LEU A 400 3.29 -19.17 12.60
C LEU A 400 3.74 -17.75 12.29
N PHE A 401 2.88 -16.77 12.53
CA PHE A 401 3.21 -15.35 12.34
C PHE A 401 4.36 -14.91 13.25
N LYS A 402 4.32 -15.32 14.52
CA LYS A 402 5.40 -15.06 15.48
C LYS A 402 6.70 -15.77 15.08
N THR A 403 6.61 -17.00 14.57
CA THR A 403 7.78 -17.73 14.06
C THR A 403 8.43 -16.98 12.88
N LEU A 404 7.61 -16.42 12.00
CA LEU A 404 8.04 -15.69 10.81
C LEU A 404 8.64 -14.31 11.15
N THR A 405 7.98 -13.55 12.02
CA THR A 405 8.31 -12.13 12.26
C THR A 405 9.07 -11.88 13.56
N GLY A 406 9.07 -12.83 14.48
CA GLY A 406 9.57 -12.66 15.85
C GLY A 406 8.64 -11.87 16.77
N ILE A 407 7.45 -11.45 16.29
CA ILE A 407 6.49 -10.61 17.04
C ILE A 407 5.13 -11.34 17.04
N GLY A 408 4.41 -11.31 18.16
CA GLY A 408 3.07 -11.87 18.25
C GLY A 408 2.11 -11.22 17.23
N PHE A 409 1.19 -12.02 16.66
CA PHE A 409 0.23 -11.54 15.67
C PHE A 409 -0.58 -10.33 16.18
N ASP A 410 -1.12 -10.45 17.40
CA ASP A 410 -1.93 -9.38 18.01
C ASP A 410 -1.07 -8.17 18.38
N ASP A 411 0.19 -8.38 18.79
CA ASP A 411 1.14 -7.31 19.04
C ASP A 411 1.48 -6.53 17.77
N PHE A 412 1.70 -7.23 16.66
CA PHE A 412 1.99 -6.58 15.37
C PHE A 412 0.74 -5.84 14.84
N THR A 413 -0.46 -6.42 15.02
CA THR A 413 -1.73 -5.78 14.66
C THR A 413 -1.97 -4.47 15.43
N ASN A 414 -1.37 -4.30 16.60
CA ASN A 414 -1.45 -3.06 17.37
C ASN A 414 -0.76 -1.85 16.71
N LEU A 415 -0.08 -2.02 15.58
CA LEU A 415 0.32 -0.90 14.74
C LEU A 415 -0.87 -0.06 14.24
N ASP A 416 -2.09 -0.63 14.19
CA ASP A 416 -3.32 0.11 13.86
C ASP A 416 -3.71 1.14 14.94
N THR A 417 -3.20 1.00 16.17
CA THR A 417 -3.69 1.69 17.37
C THR A 417 -3.79 3.22 17.25
N PRO A 418 -2.89 3.95 16.56
CA PRO A 418 -3.00 5.41 16.48
C PRO A 418 -4.27 5.90 15.79
N ASP A 419 -4.87 5.09 14.90
CA ASP A 419 -6.12 5.41 14.19
C ASP A 419 -7.28 4.48 14.56
N TYR A 420 -7.02 3.41 15.34
CA TYR A 420 -8.03 2.47 15.79
C TYR A 420 -8.79 3.00 17.00
N ARG A 421 -10.10 3.21 16.84
CA ARG A 421 -10.97 3.78 17.87
C ARG A 421 -12.05 2.82 18.37
N GLY A 422 -11.77 1.51 18.33
CA GLY A 422 -12.68 0.46 18.80
C GLY A 422 -13.75 0.05 17.79
N ASP A 423 -13.57 0.41 16.54
CA ASP A 423 -14.46 0.06 15.43
C ASP A 423 -13.66 -0.55 14.28
N ASP A 424 -13.76 -1.87 14.13
CA ASP A 424 -13.07 -2.61 13.07
C ASP A 424 -13.75 -2.47 11.69
N MET A 425 -14.98 -1.96 11.65
CA MET A 425 -15.80 -1.84 10.44
C MET A 425 -15.50 -0.56 9.64
N HIS A 426 -14.77 0.38 10.23
CA HIS A 426 -14.45 1.65 9.63
C HIS A 426 -12.95 1.93 9.70
N ASN A 427 -12.48 2.82 8.84
CA ASN A 427 -11.13 3.34 8.88
C ASN A 427 -11.14 4.87 8.98
N SER A 428 -10.14 5.39 9.66
CA SER A 428 -9.91 6.82 9.83
C SER A 428 -8.41 7.07 9.81
N ASN A 429 -7.96 8.18 9.25
CA ASN A 429 -6.56 8.60 9.30
C ASN A 429 -6.35 9.82 10.22
N ALA A 430 -7.01 9.80 11.36
CA ALA A 430 -6.98 10.89 12.33
C ALA A 430 -5.55 11.29 12.72
N SER A 431 -4.64 10.33 12.83
CA SER A 431 -3.22 10.61 13.11
C SER A 431 -2.59 11.52 12.06
N LYS A 432 -2.97 11.41 10.78
CA LYS A 432 -2.44 12.25 9.70
C LYS A 432 -3.06 13.65 9.71
N TYR A 433 -4.40 13.75 9.66
CA TYR A 433 -5.01 15.08 9.55
C TYR A 433 -4.91 15.89 10.84
N LEU A 434 -4.92 15.28 12.02
CA LEU A 434 -4.68 15.98 13.28
C LEU A 434 -3.20 16.41 13.45
N LEU A 435 -2.24 15.67 12.86
CA LEU A 435 -0.85 16.09 12.84
C LEU A 435 -0.67 17.37 12.01
N TYR A 436 -1.19 17.40 10.80
CA TYR A 436 -0.94 18.47 9.83
C TYR A 436 -1.93 19.62 9.90
N CYS A 437 -3.12 19.45 10.49
CA CYS A 437 -4.13 20.50 10.64
C CYS A 437 -3.51 21.77 11.25
N ASP A 438 -3.74 22.91 10.60
CA ASP A 438 -3.26 24.20 11.09
C ASP A 438 -3.85 24.53 12.46
N SER A 439 -2.99 24.95 13.40
CA SER A 439 -3.37 25.19 14.79
C SER A 439 -4.22 26.44 14.99
N PHE A 440 -4.21 27.36 14.02
CA PHE A 440 -5.00 28.60 14.08
C PHE A 440 -6.31 28.47 13.30
N TYR A 441 -6.32 27.76 12.17
CA TYR A 441 -7.56 27.55 11.41
C TYR A 441 -8.48 26.50 12.03
N GLY A 442 -7.92 25.43 12.60
CA GLY A 442 -8.68 24.39 13.27
C GLY A 442 -9.77 23.73 12.45
N ILE A 443 -9.52 23.48 11.15
CA ILE A 443 -10.54 23.01 10.19
C ILE A 443 -11.15 21.65 10.54
N PHE A 444 -10.53 20.88 11.45
CA PHE A 444 -11.01 19.59 11.95
C PHE A 444 -11.57 19.65 13.37
N ASP A 445 -11.65 20.85 14.00
CA ASP A 445 -11.98 21.00 15.41
C ASP A 445 -13.35 20.41 15.79
N ASN A 446 -14.30 20.41 14.86
CA ASN A 446 -15.64 19.87 15.05
C ASN A 446 -15.70 18.35 15.26
N ILE A 447 -14.67 17.61 14.82
CA ILE A 447 -14.60 16.15 14.98
C ILE A 447 -13.58 15.68 16.02
N VAL A 448 -12.82 16.60 16.64
CA VAL A 448 -11.81 16.23 17.66
C VAL A 448 -12.49 15.83 18.97
N PRO A 449 -12.32 14.59 19.46
CA PRO A 449 -12.90 14.17 20.73
C PRO A 449 -12.24 14.88 21.91
N LYS A 450 -13.04 15.16 22.96
CA LYS A 450 -12.55 15.80 24.21
C LYS A 450 -11.41 15.02 24.90
N ASN A 451 -11.34 13.71 24.70
CA ASN A 451 -10.33 12.82 25.28
C ASN A 451 -9.18 12.47 24.31
N SER A 452 -8.98 13.27 23.25
CA SER A 452 -8.02 12.96 22.17
C SER A 452 -6.59 12.78 22.70
N SER A 453 -6.12 13.67 23.58
CA SER A 453 -4.80 13.54 24.23
C SER A 453 -4.66 12.22 25.01
N GLU A 454 -5.68 11.83 25.77
CA GLU A 454 -5.67 10.59 26.55
C GLU A 454 -5.68 9.35 25.66
N PHE A 455 -6.40 9.41 24.54
CA PHE A 455 -6.38 8.35 23.52
C PHE A 455 -4.96 8.08 23.03
N TYR A 456 -4.20 9.12 22.66
CA TYR A 456 -2.82 8.95 22.18
C TYR A 456 -1.84 8.52 23.28
N LYS A 457 -2.06 8.89 24.55
CA LYS A 457 -1.28 8.33 25.66
C LYS A 457 -1.48 6.82 25.78
N LYS A 458 -2.72 6.34 25.71
CA LYS A 458 -3.04 4.89 25.72
C LYS A 458 -2.47 4.18 24.50
N ALA A 459 -2.53 4.82 23.32
CA ALA A 459 -1.91 4.28 22.12
C ALA A 459 -0.40 4.08 22.28
N ILE A 460 0.31 5.04 22.90
CA ILE A 460 1.73 4.90 23.24
C ILE A 460 1.98 3.72 24.17
N GLU A 461 1.17 3.54 25.22
CA GLU A 461 1.29 2.41 26.15
C GLU A 461 1.13 1.07 25.46
N THR A 462 0.09 0.94 24.61
CA THR A 462 -0.16 -0.26 23.81
C THR A 462 1.01 -0.55 22.86
N LEU A 463 1.45 0.44 22.09
CA LEU A 463 2.56 0.29 21.16
C LEU A 463 3.88 -0.06 21.88
N LYS A 464 4.17 0.55 23.03
CA LYS A 464 5.35 0.21 23.83
C LYS A 464 5.31 -1.21 24.37
N LYS A 465 4.14 -1.70 24.78
CA LYS A 465 3.96 -3.09 25.24
C LYS A 465 4.18 -4.10 24.10
N SER A 466 3.69 -3.79 22.91
CA SER A 466 3.78 -4.65 21.73
C SER A 466 5.11 -4.56 21.00
N ARG A 467 5.87 -3.48 21.23
CA ARG A 467 7.13 -3.21 20.56
C ARG A 467 8.21 -4.23 20.95
N PRO A 468 8.87 -4.88 20.00
CA PRO A 468 9.97 -5.79 20.30
C PRO A 468 11.19 -5.03 20.87
N ALA A 469 11.95 -5.69 21.75
CA ALA A 469 13.18 -5.12 22.29
C ALA A 469 14.23 -4.87 21.19
N SER A 470 14.31 -5.77 20.22
CA SER A 470 15.20 -5.72 19.06
C SER A 470 14.56 -6.44 17.88
N GLY A 471 15.18 -6.36 16.69
CA GLY A 471 14.75 -7.07 15.49
C GLY A 471 14.28 -6.13 14.38
N ASP A 472 13.90 -6.74 13.26
CA ASP A 472 13.80 -6.10 11.96
C ASP A 472 12.64 -5.09 11.84
N TYR A 473 11.61 -5.22 12.68
CA TYR A 473 10.40 -4.39 12.59
C TYR A 473 10.25 -3.38 13.74
N LYS A 474 11.23 -3.30 14.64
CA LYS A 474 11.20 -2.41 15.80
C LYS A 474 11.02 -0.93 15.43
N TYR A 475 11.65 -0.49 14.35
CA TYR A 475 11.60 0.90 13.87
C TYR A 475 10.19 1.38 13.52
N ILE A 476 9.30 0.47 13.05
CA ILE A 476 7.91 0.79 12.72
C ILE A 476 7.16 1.21 13.99
N PHE A 477 7.33 0.45 15.09
CA PHE A 477 6.75 0.79 16.38
C PHE A 477 7.32 2.11 16.91
N ASP A 478 8.65 2.30 16.81
CA ASP A 478 9.32 3.53 17.27
C ASP A 478 8.76 4.76 16.53
N ASN A 479 8.51 4.65 15.25
CA ASN A 479 7.92 5.71 14.43
C ASN A 479 6.51 6.08 14.90
N LEU A 480 5.64 5.10 15.06
CA LEU A 480 4.26 5.34 15.51
C LEU A 480 4.16 5.80 16.97
N ILE A 481 5.05 5.35 17.85
CA ILE A 481 5.16 5.87 19.22
C ILE A 481 5.50 7.36 19.21
N ASN A 482 6.45 7.79 18.35
CA ASN A 482 6.84 9.19 18.25
C ASN A 482 5.74 10.04 17.58
N LEU A 483 5.00 9.51 16.61
CA LEU A 483 3.81 10.14 16.07
C LEU A 483 2.75 10.39 17.15
N CYS A 484 2.41 9.36 17.92
CA CYS A 484 1.47 9.49 19.03
C CYS A 484 1.95 10.50 20.09
N ASP A 485 3.26 10.56 20.36
CA ASP A 485 3.83 11.53 21.31
C ASP A 485 3.62 12.99 20.84
N VAL A 486 3.71 13.28 19.55
CA VAL A 486 3.29 14.58 18.98
C VAL A 486 1.81 14.81 19.24
N LEU A 487 0.98 13.82 18.92
CA LEU A 487 -0.49 13.93 18.94
C LEU A 487 -1.07 14.05 20.35
N VAL A 488 -0.36 13.61 21.40
CA VAL A 488 -0.72 13.89 22.80
C VAL A 488 -0.94 15.39 23.06
N ASN A 489 -0.13 16.24 22.43
CA ASN A 489 -0.23 17.70 22.58
C ASN A 489 -0.93 18.36 21.39
N LYS A 490 -0.77 17.82 20.17
CA LYS A 490 -1.19 18.50 18.95
C LYS A 490 -2.66 18.24 18.58
N SER A 491 -3.21 17.06 18.92
CA SER A 491 -4.50 16.59 18.38
C SER A 491 -5.69 17.48 18.73
N ASP A 492 -5.70 18.10 19.92
CA ASP A 492 -6.76 19.01 20.39
C ASP A 492 -6.26 20.45 20.60
N PHE A 493 -5.04 20.73 20.12
CA PHE A 493 -4.40 22.02 20.38
C PHE A 493 -5.19 23.20 19.86
N SER A 494 -5.70 23.12 18.63
CA SER A 494 -6.49 24.17 18.02
C SER A 494 -7.79 24.43 18.81
N VAL A 495 -8.51 23.38 19.20
CA VAL A 495 -9.72 23.48 20.04
C VAL A 495 -9.44 24.25 21.33
N ARG A 496 -8.32 23.93 21.99
CA ARG A 496 -7.89 24.60 23.23
C ARG A 496 -7.49 26.05 22.99
N LEU A 497 -6.81 26.33 21.86
CA LEU A 497 -6.37 27.66 21.47
C LEU A 497 -7.54 28.58 21.19
N HIS A 498 -8.48 28.17 20.33
CA HIS A 498 -9.71 28.94 20.03
C HIS A 498 -10.51 29.24 21.30
N LYS A 499 -10.71 28.22 22.14
CA LYS A 499 -11.43 28.38 23.39
C LYS A 499 -10.77 29.39 24.32
N ALA A 500 -9.45 29.38 24.48
CA ALA A 500 -8.71 30.30 25.31
C ALA A 500 -8.74 31.73 24.74
N TYR A 501 -8.57 31.88 23.43
CA TYR A 501 -8.59 33.16 22.74
C TYR A 501 -9.92 33.86 22.85
N HIS A 502 -11.02 33.19 22.52
CA HIS A 502 -12.37 33.80 22.62
C HIS A 502 -12.83 34.10 24.06
N LYS A 503 -12.26 33.38 25.05
CA LYS A 503 -12.46 33.69 26.46
C LYS A 503 -11.55 34.79 26.99
N LYS A 504 -10.58 35.25 26.20
CA LYS A 504 -9.51 36.17 26.62
C LYS A 504 -8.72 35.65 27.82
N ASP A 505 -8.53 34.34 27.91
CA ASP A 505 -7.80 33.68 28.98
C ASP A 505 -6.27 33.79 28.71
N MET A 506 -5.70 34.94 29.10
CA MET A 506 -4.31 35.28 28.83
C MET A 506 -3.31 34.29 29.47
N ALA A 507 -3.65 33.76 30.65
CA ALA A 507 -2.83 32.77 31.33
C ALA A 507 -2.78 31.47 30.52
N LYS A 508 -3.94 30.98 30.04
CA LYS A 508 -4.00 29.78 29.22
C LYS A 508 -3.35 29.96 27.86
N LEU A 509 -3.47 31.14 27.25
CA LEU A 509 -2.78 31.47 26.00
C LEU A 509 -1.24 31.45 26.17
N ALA A 510 -0.73 31.94 27.30
CA ALA A 510 0.69 31.86 27.61
C ALA A 510 1.19 30.41 27.76
N GLU A 511 0.43 29.55 28.46
CA GLU A 511 0.73 28.11 28.54
C GLU A 511 0.75 27.46 27.15
N LEU A 512 -0.23 27.76 26.29
CA LEU A 512 -0.31 27.22 24.95
C LEU A 512 0.84 27.70 24.05
N ALA A 513 1.29 28.96 24.23
CA ALA A 513 2.46 29.45 23.52
C ALA A 513 3.73 28.64 23.90
N GLU A 514 3.91 28.27 25.15
CA GLU A 514 5.04 27.41 25.56
C GLU A 514 4.85 25.96 25.09
N GLU A 515 3.63 25.45 25.09
CA GLU A 515 3.31 24.12 24.58
C GLU A 515 3.68 23.97 23.09
N MET A 516 3.56 25.02 22.27
CA MET A 516 4.04 24.99 20.87
C MET A 516 5.51 24.62 20.74
N SER A 517 6.37 25.10 21.67
CA SER A 517 7.79 24.71 21.72
C SER A 517 7.97 23.22 22.04
N VAL A 518 7.10 22.66 22.88
CA VAL A 518 7.11 21.22 23.19
C VAL A 518 6.71 20.42 21.95
N ILE A 519 5.64 20.83 21.27
CA ILE A 519 5.17 20.18 20.03
C ILE A 519 6.30 20.20 18.98
N VAL A 520 6.96 21.33 18.75
CA VAL A 520 8.09 21.44 17.81
C VAL A 520 9.20 20.43 18.13
N LYS A 521 9.57 20.26 19.40
CA LYS A 521 10.59 19.27 19.80
C LYS A 521 10.14 17.84 19.48
N LYS A 522 8.85 17.53 19.74
CA LYS A 522 8.26 16.21 19.46
C LYS A 522 8.16 15.94 17.95
N VAL A 523 7.76 16.92 17.14
CA VAL A 523 7.73 16.79 15.68
C VAL A 523 9.13 16.47 15.13
N LYS A 524 10.18 17.16 15.60
CA LYS A 524 11.56 16.85 15.20
C LYS A 524 12.01 15.44 15.59
N LYS A 525 11.54 14.93 16.74
CA LYS A 525 11.82 13.56 17.15
C LYS A 525 11.08 12.55 16.25
N PHE A 526 9.83 12.84 15.91
CA PHE A 526 9.05 12.04 14.95
C PHE A 526 9.71 12.05 13.55
N GLU A 527 10.12 13.22 13.05
CA GLU A 527 10.85 13.38 11.79
C GLU A 527 12.08 12.45 11.73
N LYS A 528 12.84 12.38 12.82
CA LYS A 528 14.02 11.50 12.91
C LYS A 528 13.66 10.01 12.82
N SER A 529 12.56 9.58 13.45
CA SER A 529 12.08 8.20 13.33
C SER A 529 11.49 7.90 11.97
N MET A 530 10.80 8.86 11.36
CA MET A 530 10.30 8.75 9.97
C MET A 530 11.46 8.62 8.97
N GLN A 531 12.54 9.39 9.16
CA GLN A 531 13.77 9.24 8.38
C GLN A 531 14.36 7.84 8.52
N THR A 532 14.42 7.31 9.74
CA THR A 532 14.92 5.95 9.98
C THR A 532 14.07 4.91 9.26
N GLN A 533 12.74 5.00 9.35
CA GLN A 533 11.82 4.11 8.62
C GLN A 533 12.03 4.22 7.11
N TRP A 534 12.07 5.44 6.57
CA TRP A 534 12.23 5.66 5.13
C TRP A 534 13.53 5.05 4.60
N MET A 535 14.66 5.36 5.25
CA MET A 535 15.97 4.86 4.79
C MET A 535 16.17 3.36 5.01
N THR A 536 15.32 2.74 5.83
CA THR A 536 15.27 1.27 5.98
C THR A 536 14.50 0.62 4.85
N ASP A 537 13.35 1.19 4.46
CA ASP A 537 12.41 0.57 3.55
C ASP A 537 12.59 1.00 2.09
N TYR A 538 12.95 2.26 1.87
CA TYR A 538 12.93 2.92 0.57
C TYR A 538 14.30 3.48 0.17
N LYS A 539 14.46 3.74 -1.13
CA LYS A 539 15.56 4.58 -1.64
C LYS A 539 15.42 6.01 -1.06
N PRO A 540 16.52 6.80 -1.01
CA PRO A 540 16.48 8.16 -0.42
C PRO A 540 15.49 9.13 -1.09
N PHE A 541 15.25 8.94 -2.38
CA PHE A 541 14.35 9.78 -3.18
C PHE A 541 12.91 9.72 -2.65
N GLY A 542 12.18 10.82 -2.72
CA GLY A 542 10.84 10.98 -2.18
C GLY A 542 10.79 11.35 -0.70
N TYR A 543 11.89 11.17 0.05
CA TYR A 543 11.94 11.57 1.47
C TYR A 543 11.89 13.10 1.65
N GLU A 544 12.36 13.85 0.67
CA GLU A 544 12.28 15.32 0.65
C GLU A 544 10.82 15.81 0.80
N VAL A 545 9.84 15.07 0.32
CA VAL A 545 8.43 15.39 0.52
C VAL A 545 8.06 15.35 2.00
N GLN A 546 8.52 14.34 2.73
CA GLN A 546 8.30 14.23 4.17
C GLN A 546 9.04 15.34 4.93
N ASN A 547 10.26 15.67 4.53
CA ASN A 547 11.01 16.80 5.10
C ASN A 547 10.30 18.14 4.92
N ILE A 548 9.76 18.41 3.72
CA ILE A 548 9.00 19.64 3.43
C ILE A 548 7.73 19.67 4.29
N ARG A 549 6.97 18.58 4.36
CA ARG A 549 5.73 18.48 5.15
C ARG A 549 5.97 18.71 6.64
N LEU A 550 6.92 17.99 7.23
CA LEU A 550 7.23 18.10 8.67
C LEU A 550 7.98 19.40 8.99
N GLY A 551 8.88 19.84 8.12
CA GLY A 551 9.56 21.13 8.24
C GLY A 551 8.60 22.31 8.15
N GLY A 552 7.62 22.25 7.25
CA GLY A 552 6.53 23.22 7.15
C GLY A 552 5.70 23.32 8.43
N LEU A 553 5.33 22.16 9.02
CA LEU A 553 4.62 22.09 10.30
C LEU A 553 5.45 22.74 11.43
N VAL A 554 6.75 22.44 11.52
CA VAL A 554 7.64 23.04 12.51
C VAL A 554 7.69 24.56 12.37
N ASN A 555 7.86 25.07 11.15
CA ASN A 555 7.93 26.51 10.89
C ASN A 555 6.59 27.20 11.16
N ARG A 556 5.48 26.58 10.81
CA ARG A 556 4.13 27.11 11.08
C ARG A 556 3.85 27.22 12.58
N LEU A 557 4.25 26.21 13.37
CA LEU A 557 4.13 26.24 14.84
C LEU A 557 4.98 27.35 15.45
N LYS A 558 6.22 27.57 14.98
CA LYS A 558 7.08 28.64 15.46
C LYS A 558 6.50 30.02 15.14
N TYR A 559 6.03 30.22 13.91
CA TYR A 559 5.35 31.45 13.51
C TYR A 559 4.12 31.71 14.36
N GLY A 560 3.30 30.71 14.59
CA GLY A 560 2.12 30.81 15.46
C GLY A 560 2.48 31.16 16.89
N GLN A 561 3.54 30.56 17.43
CA GLN A 561 4.04 30.90 18.78
C GLN A 561 4.46 32.37 18.88
N GLU A 562 5.21 32.87 17.87
CA GLU A 562 5.62 34.26 17.83
C GLU A 562 4.42 35.20 17.75
N LYS A 563 3.43 34.89 16.92
CA LYS A 563 2.21 35.67 16.77
C LYS A 563 1.40 35.71 18.07
N LEU A 564 1.27 34.56 18.74
CA LEU A 564 0.58 34.47 20.03
C LEU A 564 1.29 35.27 21.13
N ARG A 565 2.62 35.24 21.17
CA ARG A 565 3.43 36.07 22.09
C ARG A 565 3.24 37.57 21.81
N LYS A 566 3.20 38.00 20.54
CA LYS A 566 2.92 39.41 20.20
C LYS A 566 1.54 39.86 20.70
N TYR A 567 0.53 38.98 20.64
CA TYR A 567 -0.80 39.24 21.20
C TYR A 567 -0.75 39.36 22.71
N LEU A 568 -0.09 38.44 23.40
CA LEU A 568 0.10 38.45 24.86
C LEU A 568 0.87 39.69 25.36
N ASP A 569 1.84 40.17 24.59
CA ASP A 569 2.61 41.39 24.88
C ASP A 569 1.86 42.69 24.55
N GLY A 570 0.62 42.61 24.01
CA GLY A 570 -0.15 43.77 23.56
C GLY A 570 0.44 44.47 22.32
N LYS A 571 1.29 43.81 21.56
CA LYS A 571 1.90 44.34 20.32
C LYS A 571 0.93 44.25 19.12
N ILE A 572 -0.03 43.35 19.19
CA ILE A 572 -1.16 43.21 18.27
C ILE A 572 -2.44 43.04 19.09
N GLU A 573 -3.54 43.60 18.61
CA GLU A 573 -4.82 43.58 19.33
C GLU A 573 -5.66 42.33 19.02
N THR A 574 -5.46 41.75 17.83
CA THR A 574 -6.25 40.64 17.30
C THR A 574 -5.37 39.62 16.58
N ILE A 575 -5.92 38.43 16.41
CA ILE A 575 -5.33 37.37 15.56
C ILE A 575 -6.38 36.96 14.55
N ASP A 576 -6.27 37.44 13.32
CA ASP A 576 -7.30 37.32 12.27
C ASP A 576 -7.73 35.86 12.04
N GLU A 577 -6.79 34.92 12.10
CA GLU A 577 -7.09 33.49 11.93
C GLU A 577 -7.95 32.92 13.07
N LEU A 578 -7.83 33.48 14.28
CA LEU A 578 -8.64 33.07 15.43
C LEU A 578 -9.96 33.85 15.54
N ASP A 579 -10.03 35.04 14.94
CA ASP A 579 -11.26 35.83 14.84
C ASP A 579 -12.19 35.33 13.73
N ALA A 580 -11.61 34.65 12.72
CA ALA A 580 -12.39 34.08 11.63
C ALA A 580 -13.37 33.02 12.13
N LYS A 581 -14.63 33.11 11.67
CA LYS A 581 -15.66 32.14 12.01
C LYS A 581 -15.27 30.76 11.46
N GLN A 582 -15.15 29.77 12.35
CA GLN A 582 -14.99 28.39 11.94
C GLN A 582 -16.31 27.84 11.39
N GLU A 583 -16.25 27.19 10.24
CA GLU A 583 -17.35 26.45 9.66
C GLU A 583 -17.08 24.94 9.72
N ASN A 584 -18.12 24.14 9.64
CA ASN A 584 -17.99 22.70 9.57
C ASN A 584 -17.39 22.29 8.22
N ALA A 585 -16.25 21.59 8.23
CA ALA A 585 -15.55 21.13 7.03
C ALA A 585 -16.20 19.91 6.34
N GLY A 586 -17.34 19.43 6.81
CA GLY A 586 -17.98 18.16 6.45
C GLY A 586 -18.19 17.91 4.96
N VAL A 587 -18.31 18.97 4.17
CA VAL A 587 -18.43 18.84 2.70
C VAL A 587 -17.16 18.35 2.01
N LEU A 588 -16.00 18.42 2.69
CA LEU A 588 -14.68 18.02 2.17
C LEU A 588 -14.27 16.62 2.63
N TRP A 589 -14.98 16.03 3.61
CA TRP A 589 -14.60 14.79 4.27
C TRP A 589 -15.71 13.74 4.17
N ARG A 590 -15.36 12.48 4.33
CA ARG A 590 -16.33 11.37 4.33
C ARG A 590 -17.30 11.42 5.51
N SER A 591 -16.93 12.10 6.60
CA SER A 591 -17.79 12.40 7.74
C SER A 591 -17.39 13.72 8.39
N ASP A 592 -18.38 14.51 8.75
CA ASP A 592 -18.24 15.81 9.43
C ASP A 592 -18.55 15.74 10.94
N THR A 593 -18.97 14.59 11.43
CA THR A 593 -19.42 14.40 12.81
C THR A 593 -18.76 13.25 13.54
N ASP A 594 -18.14 12.32 12.78
CA ASP A 594 -17.59 11.07 13.34
C ASP A 594 -16.12 10.88 12.94
N ILE A 595 -15.23 11.07 13.91
CA ILE A 595 -13.80 10.88 13.75
C ILE A 595 -13.44 9.43 13.29
N ASN A 596 -14.25 8.44 13.63
CA ASN A 596 -14.00 7.04 13.25
C ASN A 596 -14.16 6.80 11.74
N ARG A 597 -14.91 7.68 11.07
CA ARG A 597 -15.22 7.60 9.64
C ARG A 597 -14.53 8.68 8.80
N ALA A 598 -13.99 9.71 9.47
CA ALA A 598 -13.32 10.80 8.79
C ALA A 598 -12.01 10.33 8.16
N LEU A 599 -11.87 10.52 6.87
CA LEU A 599 -10.70 10.15 6.08
C LEU A 599 -10.31 11.30 5.15
N CYS A 600 -9.11 11.84 5.35
CA CYS A 600 -8.55 12.88 4.48
C CYS A 600 -7.09 12.54 4.15
N ASN A 601 -6.82 12.20 2.90
CA ASN A 601 -5.49 11.76 2.47
C ASN A 601 -4.62 12.91 1.96
N ASN A 602 -5.21 13.86 1.23
CA ASN A 602 -4.47 14.92 0.56
C ASN A 602 -3.87 15.92 1.56
N TRP A 603 -2.56 15.90 1.67
CA TRP A 603 -1.82 16.78 2.59
C TRP A 603 -2.09 18.27 2.33
N GLY A 604 -2.14 18.70 1.07
CA GLY A 604 -2.40 20.11 0.70
C GLY A 604 -3.73 20.60 1.23
N VAL A 605 -4.76 19.76 1.20
CA VAL A 605 -6.10 20.06 1.73
C VAL A 605 -6.13 20.06 3.26
N ILE A 606 -5.33 19.18 3.89
CA ILE A 606 -5.24 19.11 5.36
C ILE A 606 -4.57 20.36 5.94
N VAL A 607 -3.47 20.80 5.32
CA VAL A 607 -2.57 21.79 5.90
C VAL A 607 -3.08 23.22 5.75
N SER A 608 -3.88 23.50 4.72
CA SER A 608 -4.34 24.86 4.41
C SER A 608 -5.63 24.86 3.60
N ASN A 609 -6.46 25.88 3.80
CA ASN A 609 -7.58 26.23 2.91
C ASN A 609 -7.13 27.01 1.67
N SER A 610 -5.85 27.42 1.63
CA SER A 610 -5.23 28.05 0.47
C SER A 610 -4.65 26.99 -0.45
N VAL A 611 -4.35 27.38 -1.70
CA VAL A 611 -3.75 26.46 -2.68
C VAL A 611 -2.32 26.12 -2.25
N VAL A 612 -2.09 24.83 -2.01
CA VAL A 612 -0.76 24.24 -1.81
C VAL A 612 -0.58 23.18 -2.88
N LEU A 613 0.25 23.48 -3.88
CA LEU A 613 0.50 22.62 -5.03
C LEU A 613 1.61 21.60 -4.72
#